data_b7dafaff3c0631e528178e2760633ad4
#
_entry.id   b7dafaff3c0631e528178e2760633ad4
#
_cell.length_a   1.000
_cell.length_b   1.000
_cell.length_c   1.000
_cell.angle_alpha   90.00
_cell.angle_beta   90.00
_cell.angle_gamma   90.00
#
_symmetry.space_group_name_H-M   'P 1'
#
loop_
_entity.id
_entity.type
_entity.pdbx_description
1 polymer ?
#
loop_
_entity_poly.entity_id
_entity_poly.type
_entity_poly.pdbx_seq_one_letter_code
_entity_poly.pdbx_strand_id
1 'polypeptide(L)'
;AFVGNPAENNRVVYLGGFGGYIIAGFDHNIVNKAGEDFEVILMKSSAPEPAVVYVMPDLNGDAKPNETWYELKGSQFSNSKRNYWVRYYRATSTADNITWLDSEGSRGELKSGYLTASTASWWWSETKTDSITFYGTRLPDSYENTGTASAQFWTVPTGKFAWGYAENNSGTDYDADNGSKKLDISNAVDVNGN
;
A
#
# COMPACT_ATOMS: atom_id res chain seq x y z
N ALA A 1 -2.12 -5.38 18.33
CA ALA A 1 -2.52 -4.02 17.98
C ALA A 1 -1.27 -3.17 17.86
N PHE A 2 -1.03 -2.62 16.69
CA PHE A 2 -0.05 -1.58 16.51
C PHE A 2 -0.67 -0.25 16.98
N VAL A 3 -0.59 0.03 18.26
CA VAL A 3 -0.79 1.38 18.76
C VAL A 3 0.60 1.98 18.87
N GLY A 4 1.03 2.69 17.83
CA GLY A 4 2.34 3.34 17.82
C GLY A 4 2.28 4.64 18.59
N ASN A 5 3.24 4.86 19.48
CA ASN A 5 3.52 6.21 19.94
C ASN A 5 4.28 6.94 18.82
N PRO A 6 3.74 8.03 18.25
CA PRO A 6 4.39 8.76 17.15
C PRO A 6 5.78 9.32 17.50
N ALA A 7 6.13 9.38 18.78
CA ALA A 7 7.45 9.79 19.23
C ALA A 7 8.53 8.68 19.14
N GLU A 8 8.15 7.43 18.86
CA GLU A 8 9.09 6.31 18.76
C GLU A 8 9.37 5.95 17.30
N ASN A 9 10.39 6.55 16.71
CA ASN A 9 10.81 6.42 15.29
C ASN A 9 11.22 5.00 14.86
N ASN A 10 11.12 3.98 15.68
CA ASN A 10 11.55 2.63 15.39
C ASN A 10 10.41 1.62 15.28
N ARG A 11 9.16 2.09 15.22
CA ARG A 11 7.97 1.22 15.09
C ARG A 11 7.28 1.45 13.75
N VAL A 12 7.95 1.05 12.69
CA VAL A 12 7.41 1.10 11.33
C VAL A 12 7.12 -0.31 10.83
N VAL A 13 6.15 -0.43 9.94
CA VAL A 13 5.84 -1.65 9.21
C VAL A 13 6.14 -1.43 7.75
N TYR A 14 7.01 -2.27 7.19
CA TYR A 14 7.27 -2.28 5.76
C TYR A 14 6.31 -3.24 5.09
N LEU A 15 5.48 -2.72 4.18
CA LEU A 15 4.49 -3.55 3.47
C LEU A 15 5.09 -4.27 2.26
N GLY A 16 6.25 -3.83 1.79
CA GLY A 16 6.90 -4.42 0.62
C GLY A 16 6.22 -4.01 -0.69
N GLY A 17 6.20 -4.94 -1.65
CA GLY A 17 5.57 -4.70 -2.96
C GLY A 17 4.06 -4.92 -2.95
N PHE A 18 3.47 -5.06 -4.18
CA PHE A 18 2.04 -5.27 -4.32
C PHE A 18 1.55 -6.50 -3.53
N GLY A 19 0.52 -6.29 -2.74
CA GLY A 19 -0.11 -7.32 -1.90
C GLY A 19 0.27 -7.23 -0.42
N GLY A 20 1.28 -6.45 -0.04
CA GLY A 20 1.53 -6.17 1.37
C GLY A 20 0.42 -5.29 1.96
N TYR A 21 -0.08 -5.66 3.13
CA TYR A 21 -1.11 -4.88 3.82
C TYR A 21 -1.00 -4.99 5.34
N ILE A 22 -1.59 -4.03 6.02
CA ILE A 22 -1.80 -4.05 7.46
C ILE A 22 -3.27 -3.73 7.73
N ILE A 23 -3.85 -4.40 8.73
CA ILE A 23 -5.18 -4.10 9.23
C ILE A 23 -5.01 -3.53 10.64
N ALA A 24 -5.60 -2.36 10.86
CA ALA A 24 -5.68 -1.72 12.17
C ALA A 24 -7.15 -1.45 12.53
N GLY A 25 -7.50 -1.65 13.78
CA GLY A 25 -8.82 -1.31 14.32
C GLY A 25 -8.72 -0.13 15.27
N PHE A 26 -9.82 0.60 15.39
CA PHE A 26 -10.01 1.62 16.42
C PHE A 26 -10.80 1.01 17.59
N ASP A 27 -10.61 1.54 18.78
CA ASP A 27 -11.38 1.14 19.98
C ASP A 27 -12.76 1.78 20.05
N HIS A 28 -13.11 2.56 19.04
CA HIS A 28 -14.39 3.24 18.86
C HIS A 28 -14.71 3.41 17.38
N ASN A 29 -15.97 3.68 17.06
CA ASN A 29 -16.39 3.97 15.70
C ASN A 29 -15.90 5.37 15.27
N ILE A 30 -15.27 5.42 14.09
CA ILE A 30 -14.97 6.70 13.44
C ILE A 30 -16.25 7.21 12.79
N VAL A 31 -16.65 8.41 13.14
CA VAL A 31 -17.86 9.04 12.59
C VAL A 31 -17.48 9.85 11.37
N ASN A 32 -18.12 9.57 10.23
CA ASN A 32 -17.99 10.37 9.02
C ASN A 32 -18.58 11.77 9.28
N LYS A 33 -17.76 12.79 9.18
CA LYS A 33 -18.09 14.20 9.36
C LYS A 33 -17.75 15.00 8.11
N ALA A 34 -17.99 16.29 8.12
CA ALA A 34 -17.48 17.16 7.07
C ALA A 34 -15.97 17.35 7.23
N GLY A 35 -15.19 17.01 6.18
CA GLY A 35 -13.73 17.04 6.17
C GLY A 35 -13.11 15.70 6.56
N GLU A 36 -11.86 15.73 6.99
CA GLU A 36 -11.10 14.54 7.32
C GLU A 36 -11.56 13.93 8.66
N ASP A 37 -11.62 12.59 8.71
CA ASP A 37 -12.14 11.84 9.85
C ASP A 37 -11.05 11.15 10.68
N PHE A 38 -9.95 10.78 10.05
CA PHE A 38 -8.82 10.14 10.74
C PHE A 38 -7.50 10.44 10.04
N GLU A 39 -6.41 10.11 10.69
CA GLU A 39 -5.08 10.31 10.14
C GLU A 39 -4.21 9.06 10.26
N VAL A 40 -3.27 8.92 9.31
CA VAL A 40 -2.22 7.92 9.33
C VAL A 40 -0.88 8.64 9.51
N ILE A 41 -0.17 8.29 10.57
CA ILE A 41 1.15 8.85 10.85
C ILE A 41 2.19 8.11 10.00
N LEU A 42 3.03 8.87 9.33
CA LEU A 42 4.02 8.40 8.36
C LEU A 42 5.43 8.49 8.92
N MET A 43 6.36 7.79 8.28
CA MET A 43 7.78 8.03 8.49
C MET A 43 8.20 9.31 7.76
N LYS A 44 8.49 10.38 8.52
CA LYS A 44 8.75 11.74 7.99
C LYS A 44 9.90 11.84 6.97
N SER A 45 10.82 10.89 6.98
CA SER A 45 12.04 10.93 6.14
C SER A 45 12.00 10.01 4.93
N SER A 46 10.89 9.29 4.70
CA SER A 46 10.77 8.41 3.55
C SER A 46 10.47 9.16 2.27
N ALA A 47 10.91 8.61 1.15
CA ALA A 47 10.38 9.00 -0.15
C ALA A 47 8.87 8.70 -0.19
N PRO A 48 8.05 9.43 -0.98
CA PRO A 48 6.64 9.11 -1.12
C PRO A 48 6.45 7.68 -1.67
N GLU A 49 5.73 6.84 -0.93
CA GLU A 49 5.42 5.46 -1.31
C GLU A 49 3.90 5.25 -1.20
N PRO A 50 3.10 5.87 -2.09
CA PRO A 50 1.66 5.94 -1.93
C PRO A 50 1.01 4.55 -1.85
N ALA A 51 0.19 4.36 -0.82
CA ALA A 51 -0.56 3.14 -0.58
C ALA A 51 -2.07 3.41 -0.52
N VAL A 52 -2.84 2.52 -1.12
CA VAL A 52 -4.30 2.56 -1.08
C VAL A 52 -4.79 2.28 0.34
N VAL A 53 -5.80 3.03 0.77
CA VAL A 53 -6.44 2.84 2.08
C VAL A 53 -7.84 2.27 1.87
N TYR A 54 -8.18 1.29 2.69
CA TYR A 54 -9.52 0.72 2.77
C TYR A 54 -10.09 0.92 4.16
N VAL A 55 -11.38 1.12 4.24
CA VAL A 55 -12.12 1.18 5.50
C VAL A 55 -13.22 0.10 5.52
N MET A 56 -13.54 -0.37 6.70
CA MET A 56 -14.57 -1.40 6.90
C MET A 56 -15.41 -1.03 8.13
N PRO A 57 -16.74 -0.96 8.02
CA PRO A 57 -17.59 -0.83 9.18
C PRO A 57 -17.68 -2.17 9.91
N ASP A 58 -17.58 -2.17 11.23
CA ASP A 58 -17.88 -3.34 12.08
C ASP A 58 -19.39 -3.37 12.35
N LEU A 59 -20.13 -4.06 11.47
CA LEU A 59 -21.59 -4.09 11.52
C LEU A 59 -22.14 -5.06 12.57
N ASN A 60 -21.38 -6.07 12.93
CA ASN A 60 -21.77 -7.10 13.88
C ASN A 60 -21.18 -6.89 15.29
N GLY A 61 -20.26 -5.95 15.45
CA GLY A 61 -19.65 -5.60 16.74
C GLY A 61 -18.65 -6.63 17.27
N ASP A 62 -18.08 -7.48 16.38
CA ASP A 62 -17.15 -8.54 16.80
C ASP A 62 -15.66 -8.12 16.74
N ALA A 63 -15.38 -6.91 16.29
CA ALA A 63 -14.05 -6.31 16.13
C ALA A 63 -13.10 -7.14 15.24
N LYS A 64 -13.65 -7.83 14.25
CA LYS A 64 -12.88 -8.61 13.27
C LYS A 64 -12.99 -8.02 11.87
N PRO A 65 -11.97 -8.20 11.02
CA PRO A 65 -11.96 -7.67 9.66
C PRO A 65 -12.69 -8.62 8.68
N ASN A 66 -13.97 -8.89 8.92
CA ASN A 66 -14.77 -9.90 8.22
C ASN A 66 -15.99 -9.36 7.45
N GLU A 67 -16.21 -8.04 7.46
CA GLU A 67 -17.22 -7.38 6.65
C GLU A 67 -16.66 -6.84 5.34
N THR A 68 -17.50 -6.11 4.61
CA THR A 68 -17.11 -5.51 3.32
C THR A 68 -16.13 -4.36 3.50
N TRP A 69 -15.03 -4.42 2.78
CA TRP A 69 -14.06 -3.35 2.68
C TRP A 69 -14.41 -2.37 1.57
N TYR A 70 -14.25 -1.08 1.83
CA TYR A 70 -14.47 0.03 0.91
C TYR A 70 -13.15 0.76 0.68
N GLU A 71 -12.82 0.98 -0.59
CA GLU A 71 -11.61 1.73 -0.95
C GLU A 71 -11.86 3.22 -0.77
N LEU A 72 -10.94 3.92 -0.12
CA LEU A 72 -10.94 5.38 -0.14
C LEU A 72 -10.38 5.86 -1.47
N LYS A 73 -11.21 6.58 -2.24
CA LYS A 73 -10.74 7.23 -3.46
C LYS A 73 -9.60 8.20 -3.16
N GLY A 74 -8.60 8.19 -4.01
CA GLY A 74 -7.56 9.21 -4.03
C GLY A 74 -7.46 9.87 -5.40
N SER A 75 -6.55 10.81 -5.55
CA SER A 75 -6.39 11.63 -6.77
C SER A 75 -6.10 10.82 -8.04
N GLN A 76 -5.60 9.60 -7.94
CA GLN A 76 -5.32 8.70 -9.05
C GLN A 76 -6.37 7.59 -9.22
N PHE A 77 -7.51 7.68 -8.55
CA PHE A 77 -8.52 6.63 -8.57
C PHE A 77 -8.94 6.23 -9.99
N SER A 78 -9.17 7.21 -10.88
CA SER A 78 -9.56 6.97 -12.27
C SER A 78 -8.45 6.37 -13.14
N ASN A 79 -7.19 6.51 -12.72
CA ASN A 79 -6.01 5.98 -13.41
C ASN A 79 -5.52 4.66 -12.81
N SER A 80 -6.15 4.21 -11.72
CA SER A 80 -5.79 2.98 -11.02
C SER A 80 -6.50 1.77 -11.62
N LYS A 81 -5.88 0.61 -11.48
CA LYS A 81 -6.44 -0.67 -11.93
C LYS A 81 -7.07 -1.39 -10.74
N ARG A 82 -8.38 -1.32 -10.65
CA ARG A 82 -9.16 -2.03 -9.62
C ARG A 82 -9.38 -3.49 -10.00
N ASN A 83 -9.67 -4.32 -9.01
CA ASN A 83 -9.79 -5.77 -9.20
C ASN A 83 -8.52 -6.40 -9.81
N TYR A 84 -7.38 -5.75 -9.57
CA TYR A 84 -6.09 -6.24 -10.01
C TYR A 84 -5.59 -7.32 -9.06
N TRP A 85 -4.89 -8.32 -9.57
CA TRP A 85 -4.23 -9.32 -8.75
C TRP A 85 -2.85 -9.64 -9.25
N VAL A 86 -1.99 -10.04 -8.30
CA VAL A 86 -0.67 -10.62 -8.59
C VAL A 86 -0.58 -11.96 -7.87
N ARG A 87 -0.14 -12.97 -8.60
CA ARG A 87 0.20 -14.28 -8.06
C ARG A 87 1.71 -14.45 -8.06
N TYR A 88 2.25 -14.65 -6.89
CA TYR A 88 3.65 -14.98 -6.68
C TYR A 88 3.81 -16.48 -6.60
N TYR A 89 4.87 -17.00 -7.19
CA TYR A 89 5.21 -18.41 -7.20
C TYR A 89 6.47 -18.63 -6.40
N ARG A 90 6.45 -19.64 -5.53
CA ARG A 90 7.60 -20.06 -4.73
C ARG A 90 8.76 -20.42 -5.63
N ALA A 91 9.95 -19.98 -5.29
CA ALA A 91 11.16 -20.40 -5.97
C ALA A 91 11.42 -21.90 -5.78
N THR A 92 11.86 -22.59 -6.80
CA THR A 92 12.09 -24.04 -6.79
C THR A 92 13.41 -24.42 -6.15
N SER A 93 14.34 -23.49 -6.09
CA SER A 93 15.63 -23.66 -5.40
C SER A 93 15.99 -22.37 -4.64
N THR A 94 16.97 -22.49 -3.74
CA THR A 94 17.49 -21.34 -2.97
C THR A 94 18.29 -20.35 -3.82
N ALA A 95 18.62 -20.72 -5.06
CA ALA A 95 19.34 -19.86 -6.00
C ALA A 95 18.39 -19.07 -6.93
N ASP A 96 17.10 -19.45 -6.97
CA ASP A 96 16.13 -18.86 -7.87
C ASP A 96 15.46 -17.62 -7.27
N ASN A 97 14.81 -16.85 -8.14
CA ASN A 97 13.95 -15.76 -7.75
C ASN A 97 12.49 -16.20 -7.66
N ILE A 98 11.73 -15.54 -6.78
CA ILE A 98 10.27 -15.62 -6.78
C ILE A 98 9.77 -15.02 -8.09
N THR A 99 9.00 -15.78 -8.83
CA THR A 99 8.35 -15.32 -10.06
C THR A 99 6.93 -14.85 -9.77
N TRP A 100 6.38 -14.04 -10.66
CA TRP A 100 5.01 -13.54 -10.54
C TRP A 100 4.28 -13.50 -11.89
N LEU A 101 2.95 -13.55 -11.80
CA LEU A 101 2.00 -13.36 -12.89
C LEU A 101 0.91 -12.41 -12.39
N ASP A 102 0.48 -11.47 -13.21
CA ASP A 102 -0.61 -10.56 -12.88
C ASP A 102 -1.91 -10.84 -13.68
N SER A 103 -2.95 -10.11 -13.32
CA SER A 103 -4.28 -10.20 -13.95
C SER A 103 -4.30 -9.77 -15.42
N GLU A 104 -3.27 -9.11 -15.91
CA GLU A 104 -3.13 -8.67 -17.31
C GLU A 104 -2.26 -9.62 -18.13
N GLY A 105 -1.76 -10.69 -17.51
CA GLY A 105 -0.90 -11.68 -18.16
C GLY A 105 0.58 -11.29 -18.17
N SER A 106 0.96 -10.19 -17.53
CA SER A 106 2.36 -9.82 -17.37
C SER A 106 3.05 -10.76 -16.39
N ARG A 107 4.34 -11.01 -16.63
CA ARG A 107 5.15 -11.93 -15.82
C ARG A 107 6.50 -11.30 -15.52
N GLY A 108 7.09 -11.71 -14.42
CA GLY A 108 8.42 -11.27 -14.05
C GLY A 108 8.97 -12.01 -12.86
N GLU A 109 10.05 -11.47 -12.34
CA GLU A 109 10.74 -11.97 -11.15
C GLU A 109 10.89 -10.85 -10.15
N LEU A 110 10.79 -11.19 -8.86
CA LEU A 110 11.22 -10.29 -7.80
C LEU A 110 12.76 -10.31 -7.77
N LYS A 111 13.35 -9.14 -7.94
CA LYS A 111 14.80 -8.98 -7.88
C LYS A 111 15.17 -8.14 -6.68
N SER A 112 16.20 -8.54 -5.97
CA SER A 112 16.81 -7.70 -4.95
C SER A 112 17.51 -6.53 -5.65
N GLY A 113 17.04 -5.30 -5.43
CA GLY A 113 17.67 -4.10 -6.00
C GLY A 113 19.05 -3.77 -5.43
N TYR A 114 19.35 -4.31 -4.26
CA TYR A 114 20.59 -3.98 -3.50
C TYR A 114 21.51 -5.17 -3.29
N LEU A 115 21.03 -6.39 -3.48
CA LEU A 115 21.77 -7.60 -3.23
C LEU A 115 21.79 -8.49 -4.48
N THR A 116 22.89 -9.17 -4.71
CA THR A 116 23.00 -10.18 -5.76
C THR A 116 22.35 -11.52 -5.37
N ALA A 117 21.81 -11.60 -4.15
CA ALA A 117 21.18 -12.80 -3.64
C ALA A 117 19.81 -13.05 -4.31
N SER A 118 19.47 -14.33 -4.43
CA SER A 118 18.13 -14.72 -4.88
C SER A 118 17.04 -14.27 -3.92
N THR A 119 15.81 -14.16 -4.42
CA THR A 119 14.65 -13.79 -3.58
C THR A 119 13.93 -15.02 -3.01
N ALA A 120 14.44 -16.23 -3.19
CA ALA A 120 13.85 -17.45 -2.65
C ALA A 120 13.61 -17.40 -1.14
N SER A 121 14.55 -16.79 -0.40
CA SER A 121 14.44 -16.63 1.06
C SER A 121 13.36 -15.65 1.52
N TRP A 122 12.80 -14.86 0.61
CA TRP A 122 11.69 -13.94 0.91
C TRP A 122 10.35 -14.66 0.95
N TRP A 123 10.29 -15.92 0.50
CA TRP A 123 9.08 -16.71 0.62
C TRP A 123 8.75 -16.95 2.10
N TRP A 124 7.53 -16.64 2.45
CA TRP A 124 7.09 -16.79 3.83
C TRP A 124 7.13 -18.25 4.28
N SER A 125 7.97 -18.55 5.27
CA SER A 125 8.26 -19.91 5.73
C SER A 125 7.02 -20.66 6.24
N GLU A 126 6.03 -19.92 6.79
CA GLU A 126 4.76 -20.47 7.27
C GLU A 126 3.84 -20.94 6.13
N THR A 127 4.09 -20.46 4.91
CA THR A 127 3.24 -20.77 3.75
C THR A 127 3.63 -22.11 3.16
N LYS A 128 2.70 -23.07 3.20
CA LYS A 128 2.87 -24.42 2.64
C LYS A 128 2.54 -24.52 1.15
N THR A 129 1.98 -23.45 0.55
CA THR A 129 1.54 -23.43 -0.84
C THR A 129 2.67 -23.01 -1.78
N ASP A 130 2.58 -23.46 -3.03
CA ASP A 130 3.55 -23.11 -4.07
C ASP A 130 3.27 -21.75 -4.72
N SER A 131 2.13 -21.13 -4.40
CA SER A 131 1.79 -19.79 -4.84
C SER A 131 0.89 -19.06 -3.86
N ILE A 132 0.99 -17.74 -3.87
CA ILE A 132 0.13 -16.82 -3.11
C ILE A 132 -0.42 -15.79 -4.09
N THR A 133 -1.73 -15.51 -4.01
CA THR A 133 -2.37 -14.47 -4.81
C THR A 133 -2.86 -13.34 -3.92
N PHE A 134 -2.50 -12.11 -4.27
CA PHE A 134 -2.98 -10.90 -3.63
C PHE A 134 -3.89 -10.15 -4.59
N TYR A 135 -4.98 -9.62 -4.06
CA TYR A 135 -5.98 -8.84 -4.77
C TYR A 135 -6.03 -7.42 -4.22
N GLY A 136 -6.31 -6.45 -5.07
CA GLY A 136 -6.46 -5.07 -4.63
C GLY A 136 -6.52 -4.09 -5.80
N THR A 137 -6.22 -2.84 -5.50
CA THR A 137 -6.09 -1.78 -6.50
C THR A 137 -4.61 -1.52 -6.76
N ARG A 138 -4.21 -1.63 -8.03
CA ARG A 138 -2.87 -1.22 -8.47
C ARG A 138 -2.90 0.25 -8.84
N LEU A 139 -2.15 1.05 -8.11
CA LEU A 139 -1.89 2.44 -8.45
C LEU A 139 -1.03 2.54 -9.73
N PRO A 140 -1.11 3.65 -10.49
CA PRO A 140 -0.13 3.92 -11.54
C PRO A 140 1.28 3.99 -10.95
N ASP A 141 2.29 3.74 -11.79
CA ASP A 141 3.68 3.79 -11.36
C ASP A 141 3.99 5.11 -10.69
N SER A 142 4.51 5.06 -9.47
CA SER A 142 4.76 6.26 -8.68
C SER A 142 6.04 6.96 -9.10
N TYR A 143 7.09 6.22 -9.39
CA TYR A 143 8.39 6.77 -9.75
C TYR A 143 8.49 7.09 -11.24
N GLU A 144 9.11 8.21 -11.55
CA GLU A 144 9.49 8.63 -12.90
C GLU A 144 10.98 8.92 -12.95
N ASN A 145 11.61 8.52 -14.06
CA ASN A 145 13.01 8.84 -14.28
C ASN A 145 13.13 10.29 -14.77
N THR A 146 13.65 11.16 -13.92
CA THR A 146 13.93 12.57 -14.24
C THR A 146 15.37 12.82 -14.65
N GLY A 147 16.22 11.77 -14.64
CA GLY A 147 17.60 11.83 -15.09
C GLY A 147 17.78 11.52 -16.58
N THR A 148 19.04 11.35 -16.98
CA THR A 148 19.42 10.95 -18.33
C THR A 148 19.55 9.43 -18.44
N ALA A 149 19.68 8.91 -19.66
CA ALA A 149 19.90 7.48 -19.89
C ALA A 149 21.19 6.94 -19.22
N SER A 150 22.21 7.79 -19.05
CA SER A 150 23.49 7.45 -18.40
C SER A 150 23.53 7.76 -16.90
N ALA A 151 22.60 8.58 -16.40
CA ALA A 151 22.49 8.94 -14.99
C ALA A 151 21.00 8.99 -14.60
N GLN A 152 20.43 7.83 -14.36
CA GLN A 152 19.03 7.70 -14.00
C GLN A 152 18.79 8.25 -12.58
N PHE A 153 17.76 9.07 -12.46
CA PHE A 153 17.29 9.58 -11.18
C PHE A 153 15.77 9.38 -11.09
N TRP A 154 15.35 8.48 -10.23
CA TRP A 154 13.96 8.13 -10.03
C TRP A 154 13.35 8.93 -8.89
N THR A 155 12.23 9.57 -9.15
CA THR A 155 11.50 10.36 -8.17
C THR A 155 9.99 10.24 -8.38
N VAL A 156 9.23 10.48 -7.33
CA VAL A 156 7.78 10.63 -7.43
C VAL A 156 7.50 12.09 -7.74
N PRO A 157 6.90 12.42 -8.90
CA PRO A 157 6.59 13.80 -9.25
C PRO A 157 5.68 14.46 -8.21
N THR A 158 5.99 15.69 -7.85
CA THR A 158 5.18 16.47 -6.92
C THR A 158 3.73 16.56 -7.41
N GLY A 159 2.78 16.25 -6.53
CA GLY A 159 1.36 16.33 -6.84
C GLY A 159 0.79 15.15 -7.65
N LYS A 160 1.61 14.16 -8.07
CA LYS A 160 1.11 12.99 -8.78
C LYS A 160 0.09 12.22 -7.95
N PHE A 161 0.31 12.11 -6.65
CA PHE A 161 -0.62 11.52 -5.68
C PHE A 161 -1.08 12.61 -4.71
N ALA A 162 -1.90 13.55 -5.19
CA ALA A 162 -2.18 14.79 -4.49
C ALA A 162 -2.94 14.58 -3.17
N TRP A 163 -3.78 13.53 -3.05
CA TRP A 163 -4.56 13.23 -1.84
C TRP A 163 -5.05 11.79 -1.84
N GLY A 164 -5.46 11.28 -0.65
CA GLY A 164 -6.19 10.04 -0.47
C GLY A 164 -5.31 8.78 -0.35
N TYR A 165 -4.00 8.92 -0.11
CA TYR A 165 -3.06 7.79 0.00
C TYR A 165 -2.29 7.83 1.30
N ALA A 166 -2.14 6.69 1.95
CA ALA A 166 -1.16 6.53 3.01
C ALA A 166 0.27 6.55 2.44
N GLU A 167 1.26 6.72 3.31
CA GLU A 167 2.70 6.74 3.01
C GLU A 167 3.08 7.68 1.84
N ASN A 168 2.37 8.79 1.75
CA ASN A 168 2.65 9.83 0.79
C ASN A 168 2.89 11.17 1.53
N ASN A 169 4.14 11.46 1.82
CA ASN A 169 4.56 12.66 2.56
C ASN A 169 4.48 13.97 1.73
N SER A 170 3.54 14.05 0.81
CA SER A 170 3.24 15.21 -0.01
C SER A 170 1.74 15.26 -0.31
N GLY A 171 1.29 16.34 -0.93
CA GLY A 171 -0.11 16.50 -1.32
C GLY A 171 -0.90 17.44 -0.39
N THR A 172 -2.17 17.62 -0.71
CA THR A 172 -3.04 18.61 -0.03
C THR A 172 -3.57 18.14 1.32
N ASP A 173 -3.56 16.84 1.56
CA ASP A 173 -3.99 16.16 2.79
C ASP A 173 -2.81 15.77 3.71
N TYR A 174 -1.60 16.25 3.41
CA TYR A 174 -0.41 16.02 4.22
C TYR A 174 -0.21 17.12 5.26
N ASP A 175 -0.14 16.71 6.51
CA ASP A 175 0.22 17.56 7.64
C ASP A 175 1.73 17.41 7.93
N ALA A 176 2.49 18.42 7.52
CA ALA A 176 3.95 18.40 7.68
C ALA A 176 4.41 18.56 9.14
N ASP A 177 3.60 19.18 9.98
CA ASP A 177 3.91 19.38 11.39
C ASP A 177 3.85 18.06 12.16
N ASN A 178 2.81 17.29 11.89
CA ASN A 178 2.59 15.98 12.51
C ASN A 178 3.23 14.82 11.73
N GLY A 179 3.53 15.02 10.44
CA GLY A 179 3.97 13.94 9.55
C GLY A 179 2.88 12.91 9.30
N SER A 180 1.66 13.36 9.07
CA SER A 180 0.50 12.50 8.89
C SER A 180 -0.26 12.79 7.61
N LYS A 181 -1.03 11.80 7.15
CA LYS A 181 -2.03 11.94 6.08
C LYS A 181 -3.42 11.95 6.68
N LYS A 182 -4.20 12.95 6.33
CA LYS A 182 -5.59 13.09 6.76
C LYS A 182 -6.52 12.49 5.73
N LEU A 183 -7.42 11.63 6.17
CA LEU A 183 -8.27 10.81 5.32
C LEU A 183 -9.73 11.02 5.68
N ASP A 184 -10.59 10.99 4.65
CA ASP A 184 -12.02 11.25 4.73
C ASP A 184 -12.80 10.01 4.30
N ILE A 185 -13.63 9.46 5.19
CA ILE A 185 -14.46 8.28 4.95
C ILE A 185 -15.51 8.55 3.86
N SER A 186 -15.90 9.79 3.62
CA SER A 186 -16.84 10.14 2.54
C SER A 186 -16.31 9.77 1.13
N ASN A 187 -15.00 9.53 1.01
CA ASN A 187 -14.37 9.02 -0.22
C ASN A 187 -14.48 7.50 -0.40
N ALA A 188 -15.11 6.79 0.54
CA ALA A 188 -15.23 5.34 0.48
C ALA A 188 -16.13 4.89 -0.67
N VAL A 189 -15.68 3.91 -1.43
CA VAL A 189 -16.44 3.30 -2.53
C VAL A 189 -16.38 1.79 -2.48
N ASP A 190 -17.42 1.16 -3.02
CA ASP A 190 -17.49 -0.28 -3.18
C ASP A 190 -16.55 -0.78 -4.31
N VAL A 191 -16.53 -2.08 -4.52
CA VAL A 191 -15.74 -2.74 -5.58
C VAL A 191 -16.09 -2.23 -6.99
N ASN A 192 -17.27 -1.66 -7.21
CA ASN A 192 -17.72 -1.09 -8.48
C ASN A 192 -17.35 0.40 -8.61
N GLY A 193 -16.92 1.02 -7.51
CA GLY A 193 -16.54 2.43 -7.46
C GLY A 193 -17.70 3.39 -7.19
N ASN A 194 -18.80 2.88 -6.61
CA ASN A 194 -19.96 3.66 -6.19
C ASN A 194 -19.86 4.09 -4.75
#